data_25f96d449edd1503b2b437ef5a5de94f
#
_entry.id   25f96d449edd1503b2b437ef5a5de94f
#
_cell.length_a   1.000
_cell.length_b   1.000
_cell.length_c   1.000
_cell.angle_alpha   90.00
_cell.angle_beta   90.00
_cell.angle_gamma   90.00
#
_symmetry.space_group_name_H-M   'P 1'
#
loop_
_entity.id
_entity.type
_entity.pdbx_description
1 polymer ?
#
loop_
_entity_poly.entity_id
_entity_poly.type
_entity_poly.pdbx_seq_one_letter_code
_entity_poly.pdbx_strand_id
1 'polypeptide(L)'
;VYAVAGSHTTTVLKLALENNFKLVNFTKSACPAAQVARGDQGGFKSANCDKWRKLTLQRIFQLNPSSVIVSGFQHYDIPGKYSGEKEWLLEGQKKLEEALAPLATNLIYISDTPLPERDIPSCLASHRISQCQANPSHVIVSSGFSLINPTPWLCSKSCPSVKNGVVAYRDDSHISVKESLKLIPRLRRSLLTLGAI
;
A
#
# COMPACT_ATOMS: atom_id res chain seq x y z
N VAL A 1 17.51 6.35 0.52
CA VAL A 1 17.04 5.07 1.13
C VAL A 1 15.53 5.15 1.28
N TYR A 2 14.83 4.15 0.82
CA TYR A 2 13.37 4.13 0.84
C TYR A 2 12.88 2.87 1.55
N ALA A 3 11.81 3.00 2.33
CA ALA A 3 11.13 1.88 2.96
C ALA A 3 9.74 1.72 2.33
N VAL A 4 9.40 0.52 1.89
CA VAL A 4 8.11 0.24 1.25
C VAL A 4 7.47 -0.97 1.93
N ALA A 5 6.19 -0.86 2.26
CA ALA A 5 5.37 -1.99 2.67
C ALA A 5 4.17 -2.13 1.71
N GLY A 6 3.87 -3.34 1.24
CA GLY A 6 2.63 -3.64 0.51
C GLY A 6 2.76 -3.95 -0.98
N SER A 7 1.64 -3.83 -1.69
CA SER A 7 1.43 -4.30 -3.09
C SER A 7 2.30 -3.61 -4.15
N HIS A 8 2.90 -2.48 -3.83
CA HIS A 8 3.70 -1.68 -4.78
C HIS A 8 5.20 -2.01 -4.78
N THR A 9 5.64 -3.02 -4.01
CA THR A 9 7.06 -3.38 -3.87
C THR A 9 7.75 -3.63 -5.20
N THR A 10 7.14 -4.39 -6.11
CA THR A 10 7.72 -4.70 -7.44
C THR A 10 7.96 -3.43 -8.26
N THR A 11 7.01 -2.50 -8.25
CA THR A 11 7.11 -1.24 -9.00
C THR A 11 8.21 -0.34 -8.46
N VAL A 12 8.29 -0.20 -7.12
CA VAL A 12 9.31 0.63 -6.48
C VAL A 12 10.71 0.01 -6.60
N LEU A 13 10.82 -1.32 -6.51
CA LEU A 13 12.09 -2.02 -6.74
C LEU A 13 12.62 -1.78 -8.15
N LYS A 14 11.77 -1.88 -9.18
CA LYS A 14 12.15 -1.60 -10.55
C LYS A 14 12.61 -0.15 -10.73
N LEU A 15 11.90 0.81 -10.12
CA LEU A 15 12.31 2.22 -10.12
C LEU A 15 13.66 2.43 -9.42
N ALA A 16 13.92 1.73 -8.32
CA ALA A 16 15.19 1.81 -7.63
C ALA A 16 16.36 1.37 -8.51
N LEU A 17 16.19 0.25 -9.21
CA LEU A 17 17.19 -0.27 -10.15
C LEU A 17 17.44 0.68 -11.33
N GLU A 18 16.37 1.28 -11.88
CA GLU A 18 16.47 2.18 -13.03
C GLU A 18 17.04 3.57 -12.70
N ASN A 19 16.93 4.02 -11.45
CA ASN A 19 17.35 5.36 -11.02
C ASN A 19 18.50 5.35 -10.02
N ASN A 20 19.14 4.19 -9.81
CA ASN A 20 20.32 4.02 -8.97
C ASN A 20 20.17 4.56 -7.53
N PHE A 21 19.01 4.35 -6.90
CA PHE A 21 18.84 4.65 -5.49
C PHE A 21 18.77 3.38 -4.63
N LYS A 22 19.21 3.49 -3.39
CA LYS A 22 19.18 2.39 -2.43
C LYS A 22 17.78 2.22 -1.88
N LEU A 23 17.14 1.07 -2.14
CA LEU A 23 15.87 0.68 -1.56
C LEU A 23 16.08 -0.28 -0.39
N VAL A 24 15.48 0.03 0.76
CA VAL A 24 15.34 -0.91 1.88
C VAL A 24 13.85 -1.19 2.07
N ASN A 25 13.46 -2.44 1.97
CA ASN A 25 12.07 -2.86 2.01
C ASN A 25 11.74 -3.54 3.34
N PHE A 26 10.68 -3.08 3.99
CA PHE A 26 10.14 -3.66 5.22
C PHE A 26 8.71 -4.14 4.95
N THR A 27 8.52 -5.44 4.93
CA THR A 27 7.21 -6.04 4.73
C THR A 27 6.89 -7.06 5.82
N LYS A 28 5.63 -7.13 6.19
CA LYS A 28 5.10 -8.18 7.06
C LYS A 28 3.65 -8.44 6.68
N SER A 29 3.36 -9.70 6.33
CA SER A 29 2.01 -10.14 5.99
C SER A 29 1.03 -9.82 7.12
N ALA A 30 -0.16 -9.37 6.75
CA ALA A 30 -1.28 -9.04 7.64
C ALA A 30 -0.96 -7.99 8.73
N CYS A 31 0.10 -7.20 8.56
CA CYS A 31 0.52 -6.19 9.52
C CYS A 31 0.49 -4.81 8.87
N PRO A 32 -0.53 -3.97 9.13
CA PRO A 32 -0.56 -2.61 8.61
C PRO A 32 0.61 -1.79 9.17
N ALA A 33 1.17 -0.92 8.36
CA ALA A 33 2.18 0.04 8.80
C ALA A 33 1.59 1.09 9.76
N ALA A 34 0.30 1.38 9.64
CA ALA A 34 -0.46 2.21 10.55
C ALA A 34 -0.32 1.72 12.00
N GLN A 35 -0.02 2.63 12.94
CA GLN A 35 0.31 2.31 14.32
C GLN A 35 -0.96 2.03 15.16
N VAL A 36 -1.64 0.93 14.87
CA VAL A 36 -2.84 0.48 15.58
C VAL A 36 -2.72 -0.97 16.05
N ALA A 37 -3.27 -1.27 17.21
CA ALA A 37 -3.41 -2.65 17.68
C ALA A 37 -4.53 -3.32 16.89
N ARG A 38 -4.21 -4.38 16.14
CA ARG A 38 -5.19 -5.10 15.31
C ARG A 38 -5.98 -6.15 16.10
N GLY A 39 -5.51 -6.56 17.26
CA GLY A 39 -6.03 -7.73 17.98
C GLY A 39 -5.51 -9.05 17.38
N ASP A 40 -5.71 -10.14 18.12
CA ASP A 40 -5.35 -11.48 17.68
C ASP A 40 -6.52 -12.10 16.91
N GLN A 41 -6.30 -12.52 15.67
CA GLN A 41 -7.32 -13.12 14.80
C GLN A 41 -6.69 -14.13 13.84
N GLY A 42 -7.37 -15.27 13.62
CA GLY A 42 -7.03 -16.21 12.54
C GLY A 42 -5.55 -16.62 12.48
N GLY A 43 -4.92 -16.90 13.61
CA GLY A 43 -3.48 -17.21 13.70
C GLY A 43 -2.55 -15.99 13.68
N PHE A 44 -3.07 -14.81 13.42
CA PHE A 44 -2.34 -13.55 13.53
C PHE A 44 -2.13 -13.19 15.01
N LYS A 45 -0.91 -12.79 15.37
CA LYS A 45 -0.57 -12.31 16.72
C LYS A 45 -0.21 -10.83 16.68
N SER A 46 -1.00 -10.00 17.34
CA SER A 46 -0.82 -8.55 17.39
C SER A 46 0.56 -8.16 17.92
N ALA A 47 1.03 -8.83 18.96
CA ALA A 47 2.35 -8.61 19.54
C ALA A 47 3.50 -8.79 18.52
N ASN A 48 3.36 -9.70 17.56
CA ASN A 48 4.35 -9.87 16.48
C ASN A 48 4.35 -8.69 15.50
N CYS A 49 3.19 -8.11 15.25
CA CYS A 49 3.07 -6.90 14.43
C CYS A 49 3.67 -5.69 15.15
N ASP A 50 3.37 -5.51 16.42
CA ASP A 50 3.90 -4.40 17.23
C ASP A 50 5.42 -4.46 17.34
N LYS A 51 5.97 -5.66 17.58
CA LYS A 51 7.42 -5.88 17.57
C LYS A 51 8.03 -5.53 16.23
N TRP A 52 7.42 -5.97 15.12
CA TRP A 52 7.90 -5.65 13.78
C TRP A 52 7.87 -4.16 13.51
N ARG A 53 6.77 -3.45 13.83
CA ARG A 53 6.67 -2.00 13.68
C ARG A 53 7.75 -1.26 14.46
N LYS A 54 7.95 -1.63 15.74
CA LYS A 54 9.01 -1.05 16.58
C LYS A 54 10.39 -1.22 15.97
N LEU A 55 10.74 -2.43 15.54
CA LEU A 55 12.05 -2.72 14.92
C LEU A 55 12.21 -2.00 13.58
N THR A 56 11.14 -1.91 12.79
CA THR A 56 11.13 -1.18 11.51
C THR A 56 11.40 0.30 11.74
N LEU A 57 10.71 0.94 12.67
CA LEU A 57 10.96 2.35 13.02
C LEU A 57 12.39 2.56 13.47
N GLN A 58 12.90 1.74 14.40
CA GLN A 58 14.30 1.82 14.84
C GLN A 58 15.27 1.73 13.65
N ARG A 59 15.00 0.83 12.70
CA ARG A 59 15.86 0.68 11.51
C ARG A 59 15.75 1.87 10.56
N ILE A 60 14.57 2.45 10.39
CA ILE A 60 14.37 3.67 9.59
C ILE A 60 15.18 4.82 10.18
N PHE A 61 15.15 5.02 11.51
CA PHE A 61 15.96 6.03 12.19
C PHE A 61 17.46 5.83 11.97
N GLN A 62 17.95 4.59 12.09
CA GLN A 62 19.38 4.28 11.84
C GLN A 62 19.79 4.55 10.38
N LEU A 63 18.89 4.34 9.43
CA LEU A 63 19.15 4.53 8.00
C LEU A 63 19.08 6.00 7.59
N ASN A 64 18.36 6.82 8.34
CA ASN A 64 18.12 8.24 8.06
C ASN A 64 17.81 8.49 6.56
N PRO A 65 16.70 7.93 6.03
CA PRO A 65 16.42 7.97 4.60
C PRO A 65 15.97 9.37 4.16
N SER A 66 16.23 9.71 2.89
CA SER A 66 15.68 10.93 2.26
C SER A 66 14.17 10.85 2.01
N SER A 67 13.62 9.65 1.92
CA SER A 67 12.18 9.44 1.75
C SER A 67 11.72 8.14 2.42
N VAL A 68 10.54 8.17 3.02
CA VAL A 68 9.83 6.98 3.54
C VAL A 68 8.52 6.84 2.77
N ILE A 69 8.39 5.73 2.05
CA ILE A 69 7.17 5.39 1.31
C ILE A 69 6.42 4.32 2.10
N VAL A 70 5.18 4.61 2.43
CA VAL A 70 4.28 3.71 3.16
C VAL A 70 3.14 3.28 2.25
N SER A 71 2.84 2.00 2.24
CA SER A 71 1.71 1.43 1.53
C SER A 71 1.23 0.18 2.26
N GLY A 72 -0.03 -0.20 2.09
CA GLY A 72 -0.56 -1.41 2.67
C GLY A 72 -2.05 -1.57 2.45
N PHE A 73 -2.53 -2.77 2.74
CA PHE A 73 -3.93 -3.11 2.69
C PHE A 73 -4.72 -2.25 3.69
N GLN A 74 -5.83 -1.67 3.25
CA GLN A 74 -6.64 -0.71 4.02
C GLN A 74 -7.93 -1.31 4.59
N HIS A 75 -8.29 -2.51 4.17
CA HIS A 75 -9.58 -3.15 4.46
C HIS A 75 -9.48 -4.19 5.57
N TYR A 76 -8.72 -3.88 6.64
CA TYR A 76 -8.71 -4.72 7.82
C TYR A 76 -9.92 -4.46 8.69
N ASP A 77 -10.58 -5.52 9.13
CA ASP A 77 -11.48 -5.44 10.26
C ASP A 77 -10.66 -5.33 11.56
N ILE A 78 -10.79 -4.21 12.26
CA ILE A 78 -10.13 -3.96 13.54
C ILE A 78 -11.22 -3.91 14.62
N PRO A 79 -11.44 -5.01 15.36
CA PRO A 79 -12.56 -5.09 16.29
C PRO A 79 -12.45 -4.12 17.47
N GLY A 80 -13.58 -3.66 17.93
CA GLY A 80 -13.82 -3.06 19.24
C GLY A 80 -13.74 -1.55 19.28
N LYS A 81 -12.61 -0.93 18.94
CA LYS A 81 -12.40 0.51 19.20
C LYS A 81 -12.91 1.41 18.08
N TYR A 82 -12.96 0.92 16.86
CA TYR A 82 -13.18 1.74 15.68
C TYR A 82 -14.53 1.43 15.02
N SER A 83 -15.21 2.47 14.55
CA SER A 83 -16.48 2.37 13.85
C SER A 83 -16.33 1.96 12.36
N GLY A 84 -15.11 1.91 11.85
CA GLY A 84 -14.83 1.50 10.48
C GLY A 84 -13.39 1.71 10.04
N GLU A 85 -13.13 1.32 8.80
CA GLU A 85 -11.79 1.32 8.21
C GLU A 85 -11.10 2.68 8.22
N LYS A 86 -11.85 3.75 7.97
CA LYS A 86 -11.31 5.12 7.91
C LYS A 86 -10.76 5.58 9.24
N GLU A 87 -11.45 5.26 10.32
CA GLU A 87 -11.10 5.75 11.66
C GLU A 87 -9.78 5.14 12.14
N TRP A 88 -9.64 3.81 12.09
CA TRP A 88 -8.41 3.17 12.53
C TRP A 88 -7.20 3.55 11.65
N LEU A 89 -7.44 3.67 10.33
CA LEU A 89 -6.37 4.01 9.41
C LEU A 89 -5.88 5.44 9.64
N LEU A 90 -6.80 6.39 9.83
CA LEU A 90 -6.46 7.78 10.11
C LEU A 90 -5.68 7.91 11.43
N GLU A 91 -6.16 7.29 12.51
CA GLU A 91 -5.47 7.30 13.80
C GLU A 91 -4.07 6.67 13.68
N GLY A 92 -3.99 5.53 13.02
CA GLY A 92 -2.72 4.81 12.87
C GLY A 92 -1.71 5.50 11.96
N GLN A 93 -2.17 6.19 10.92
CA GLN A 93 -1.32 7.03 10.06
C GLN A 93 -0.79 8.23 10.84
N LYS A 94 -1.64 8.92 11.60
CA LYS A 94 -1.23 10.05 12.43
C LYS A 94 -0.16 9.65 13.44
N LYS A 95 -0.32 8.52 14.12
CA LYS A 95 0.71 8.00 15.05
C LYS A 95 2.01 7.64 14.33
N LEU A 96 1.93 7.11 13.12
CA LEU A 96 3.13 6.82 12.31
C LEU A 96 3.84 8.09 11.88
N GLU A 97 3.09 9.12 11.46
CA GLU A 97 3.61 10.44 11.13
C GLU A 97 4.33 11.07 12.33
N GLU A 98 3.67 11.09 13.49
CA GLU A 98 4.26 11.59 14.74
C GLU A 98 5.55 10.84 15.10
N ALA A 99 5.57 9.52 14.92
CA ALA A 99 6.76 8.70 15.16
C ALA A 99 7.91 9.01 14.19
N LEU A 100 7.61 9.41 12.96
CA LEU A 100 8.62 9.74 11.93
C LEU A 100 8.99 11.21 11.87
N ALA A 101 8.24 12.09 12.54
CA ALA A 101 8.44 13.54 12.52
C ALA A 101 9.88 14.01 12.85
N PRO A 102 10.67 13.33 13.75
CA PRO A 102 12.04 13.71 13.99
C PRO A 102 12.98 13.53 12.79
N LEU A 103 12.57 12.79 11.77
CA LEU A 103 13.34 12.63 10.54
C LEU A 103 12.96 13.75 9.57
N ALA A 104 13.96 14.54 9.13
CA ALA A 104 13.76 15.52 8.05
C ALA A 104 13.68 14.76 6.69
N THR A 105 12.59 14.02 6.47
CA THR A 105 12.42 13.11 5.33
C THR A 105 11.08 13.32 4.63
N ASN A 106 11.01 13.02 3.35
CA ASN A 106 9.75 13.02 2.61
C ASN A 106 8.90 11.82 3.04
N LEU A 107 7.74 12.09 3.61
CA LEU A 107 6.76 11.07 3.98
C LEU A 107 5.71 10.93 2.87
N ILE A 108 5.65 9.75 2.25
CA ILE A 108 4.76 9.47 1.13
C ILE A 108 3.87 8.28 1.48
N TYR A 109 2.58 8.45 1.27
CA TYR A 109 1.62 7.37 1.40
C TYR A 109 1.06 7.01 0.02
N ILE A 110 1.24 5.74 -0.39
CA ILE A 110 0.58 5.20 -1.57
C ILE A 110 -0.65 4.46 -1.07
N SER A 111 -1.84 4.98 -1.41
CA SER A 111 -3.09 4.32 -1.01
C SER A 111 -3.25 2.96 -1.68
N ASP A 112 -4.15 2.15 -1.14
CA ASP A 112 -4.41 0.83 -1.69
C ASP A 112 -4.98 0.89 -3.11
N THR A 113 -4.82 -0.22 -3.83
CA THR A 113 -5.41 -0.39 -5.15
C THR A 113 -6.91 -0.68 -5.04
N PRO A 114 -7.71 -0.48 -6.10
CA PRO A 114 -9.10 -0.90 -6.13
C PRO A 114 -9.27 -2.34 -5.67
N LEU A 115 -10.25 -2.58 -4.79
CA LEU A 115 -10.46 -3.88 -4.17
C LEU A 115 -11.44 -4.71 -5.00
N PRO A 116 -11.08 -5.92 -5.47
CA PRO A 116 -12.03 -6.86 -6.05
C PRO A 116 -13.04 -7.35 -5.01
N GLU A 117 -14.27 -7.58 -5.43
CA GLU A 117 -15.31 -8.18 -4.57
C GLU A 117 -15.08 -9.67 -4.30
N ARG A 118 -14.24 -10.30 -5.14
CA ARG A 118 -13.92 -11.73 -5.07
C ARG A 118 -12.57 -11.99 -5.72
N ASP A 119 -12.01 -13.17 -5.50
CA ASP A 119 -10.81 -13.63 -6.18
C ASP A 119 -10.99 -13.57 -7.69
N ILE A 120 -10.21 -12.73 -8.37
CA ILE A 120 -10.40 -12.44 -9.79
C ILE A 120 -10.10 -13.66 -10.67
N PRO A 121 -9.01 -14.42 -10.49
CA PRO A 121 -8.79 -15.63 -11.27
C PRO A 121 -9.95 -16.63 -11.18
N SER A 122 -10.45 -16.90 -9.98
CA SER A 122 -11.58 -17.80 -9.77
C SER A 122 -12.88 -17.26 -10.38
N CYS A 123 -13.11 -15.96 -10.31
CA CYS A 123 -14.27 -15.32 -10.94
C CYS A 123 -14.21 -15.48 -12.47
N LEU A 124 -13.07 -15.19 -13.08
CA LEU A 124 -12.87 -15.29 -14.53
C LEU A 124 -12.97 -16.71 -15.06
N ALA A 125 -12.71 -17.71 -14.22
CA ALA A 125 -12.88 -19.12 -14.59
C ALA A 125 -14.34 -19.55 -14.73
N SER A 126 -15.30 -18.82 -14.12
CA SER A 126 -16.70 -19.23 -14.02
C SER A 126 -17.73 -18.16 -14.43
N HIS A 127 -17.29 -16.93 -14.65
CA HIS A 127 -18.15 -15.80 -14.94
C HIS A 127 -17.65 -14.96 -16.13
N ARG A 128 -18.51 -14.10 -16.66
CA ARG A 128 -18.13 -13.12 -17.68
C ARG A 128 -17.22 -12.05 -17.08
N ILE A 129 -16.29 -11.51 -17.87
CA ILE A 129 -15.34 -10.47 -17.45
C ILE A 129 -16.07 -9.27 -16.80
N SER A 130 -17.22 -8.88 -17.32
CA SER A 130 -18.02 -7.76 -16.78
C SER A 130 -18.56 -8.00 -15.36
N GLN A 131 -18.59 -9.24 -14.90
CA GLN A 131 -19.02 -9.62 -13.56
C GLN A 131 -17.86 -9.75 -12.56
N CYS A 132 -16.62 -9.65 -13.05
CA CYS A 132 -15.40 -9.80 -12.28
C CYS A 132 -14.66 -8.46 -12.23
N GLN A 133 -15.24 -7.46 -11.59
CA GLN A 133 -14.66 -6.12 -11.49
C GLN A 133 -14.17 -5.85 -10.07
N ALA A 134 -13.30 -4.83 -9.94
CA ALA A 134 -12.94 -4.28 -8.65
C ALA A 134 -13.74 -3.00 -8.39
N ASN A 135 -13.89 -2.67 -7.12
CA ASN A 135 -14.49 -1.41 -6.67
C ASN A 135 -13.40 -0.34 -6.51
N PRO A 136 -13.67 0.92 -6.86
CA PRO A 136 -12.76 2.00 -6.55
C PRO A 136 -12.47 2.05 -5.05
N SER A 137 -11.20 2.02 -4.68
CA SER A 137 -10.80 2.21 -3.28
C SER A 137 -11.10 3.63 -2.84
N HIS A 138 -11.63 3.79 -1.63
CA HIS A 138 -11.75 5.09 -1.01
C HIS A 138 -10.39 5.51 -0.46
N VAL A 139 -9.92 6.65 -0.92
CA VAL A 139 -8.65 7.22 -0.45
C VAL A 139 -8.82 7.80 0.93
N ILE A 140 -7.87 7.50 1.79
CA ILE A 140 -7.79 8.08 3.13
C ILE A 140 -6.48 8.86 3.21
N VAL A 141 -6.60 10.14 3.49
CA VAL A 141 -5.49 11.08 3.54
C VAL A 141 -5.07 11.30 4.98
N SER A 142 -3.80 11.13 5.26
CA SER A 142 -3.19 11.61 6.49
C SER A 142 -2.57 12.99 6.26
N SER A 143 -2.65 13.86 7.28
CA SER A 143 -2.23 15.25 7.16
C SER A 143 -0.74 15.46 6.87
N GLY A 144 0.16 14.60 7.28
CA GLY A 144 1.61 14.77 7.09
C GLY A 144 2.23 13.92 5.99
N PHE A 145 1.43 13.06 5.33
CA PHE A 145 1.92 12.28 4.19
C PHE A 145 1.51 12.93 2.87
N SER A 146 2.47 13.03 1.94
CA SER A 146 2.16 13.28 0.54
C SER A 146 1.47 12.06 -0.06
N LEU A 147 0.25 12.23 -0.59
CA LEU A 147 -0.58 11.13 -1.07
C LEU A 147 -0.31 10.81 -2.53
N ILE A 148 -0.10 9.54 -2.83
CA ILE A 148 -0.19 8.98 -4.18
C ILE A 148 -1.40 8.04 -4.22
N ASN A 149 -2.39 8.39 -5.07
CA ASN A 149 -3.59 7.57 -5.28
C ASN A 149 -3.48 6.81 -6.61
N PRO A 150 -3.33 5.47 -6.61
CA PRO A 150 -3.25 4.68 -7.84
C PRO A 150 -4.62 4.40 -8.47
N THR A 151 -5.74 4.65 -7.80
CA THR A 151 -7.08 4.34 -8.30
C THR A 151 -7.34 4.91 -9.70
N PRO A 152 -7.06 6.20 -10.01
CA PRO A 152 -7.27 6.74 -11.35
C PRO A 152 -6.37 6.12 -12.43
N TRP A 153 -5.33 5.38 -12.02
CA TRP A 153 -4.46 4.69 -12.96
C TRP A 153 -5.03 3.34 -13.39
N LEU A 154 -5.80 2.73 -12.51
CA LEU A 154 -6.40 1.41 -12.69
C LEU A 154 -7.85 1.48 -13.14
N CYS A 155 -8.58 2.49 -12.71
CA CYS A 155 -9.99 2.69 -12.99
C CYS A 155 -10.22 3.92 -13.89
N SER A 156 -11.31 3.87 -14.66
CA SER A 156 -11.94 5.04 -15.29
C SER A 156 -13.35 5.21 -14.71
N LYS A 157 -14.37 4.81 -15.46
CA LYS A 157 -15.77 4.69 -14.95
C LYS A 157 -15.96 3.42 -14.12
N SER A 158 -15.16 2.40 -14.37
CA SER A 158 -15.12 1.12 -13.65
C SER A 158 -13.68 0.67 -13.48
N CYS A 159 -13.45 -0.33 -12.63
CA CYS A 159 -12.15 -0.94 -12.37
C CYS A 159 -12.10 -2.33 -13.01
N PRO A 160 -11.75 -2.46 -14.30
CA PRO A 160 -11.82 -3.72 -15.01
C PRO A 160 -10.79 -4.72 -14.50
N SER A 161 -11.19 -5.96 -14.31
CA SER A 161 -10.30 -7.06 -13.93
C SER A 161 -9.37 -7.53 -15.05
N VAL A 162 -9.74 -7.24 -16.31
CA VAL A 162 -8.93 -7.52 -17.50
C VAL A 162 -8.75 -6.24 -18.29
N LYS A 163 -7.49 -5.87 -18.56
CA LYS A 163 -7.13 -4.63 -19.26
C LYS A 163 -6.09 -4.92 -20.33
N ASN A 164 -6.45 -4.68 -21.60
CA ASN A 164 -5.58 -4.99 -22.76
C ASN A 164 -5.04 -6.43 -22.72
N GLY A 165 -5.92 -7.40 -22.47
CA GLY A 165 -5.56 -8.81 -22.40
C GLY A 165 -4.75 -9.25 -21.17
N VAL A 166 -4.56 -8.35 -20.19
CA VAL A 166 -3.85 -8.65 -18.93
C VAL A 166 -4.83 -8.69 -17.79
N VAL A 167 -4.81 -9.77 -17.01
CA VAL A 167 -5.54 -9.88 -15.75
C VAL A 167 -4.90 -8.93 -14.74
N ALA A 168 -5.71 -7.98 -14.22
CA ALA A 168 -5.22 -6.90 -13.37
C ALA A 168 -4.89 -7.37 -11.94
N TYR A 169 -5.53 -8.42 -11.46
CA TYR A 169 -5.34 -8.93 -10.09
C TYR A 169 -4.91 -10.39 -10.12
N ARG A 170 -4.05 -10.78 -9.18
CA ARG A 170 -3.62 -12.17 -8.99
C ARG A 170 -4.46 -12.94 -7.96
N ASP A 171 -5.22 -12.21 -7.14
CA ASP A 171 -6.11 -12.71 -6.09
C ASP A 171 -7.23 -11.69 -5.83
N ASP A 172 -7.81 -11.69 -4.63
CA ASP A 172 -8.87 -10.81 -4.18
C ASP A 172 -8.40 -9.41 -3.70
N SER A 173 -7.09 -9.16 -3.63
CA SER A 173 -6.55 -7.95 -3.03
C SER A 173 -5.26 -7.41 -3.68
N HIS A 174 -4.54 -8.22 -4.42
CA HIS A 174 -3.27 -7.82 -4.99
C HIS A 174 -3.33 -7.65 -6.50
N ILE A 175 -2.82 -6.55 -7.02
CA ILE A 175 -2.61 -6.40 -8.46
C ILE A 175 -1.56 -7.40 -8.97
N SER A 176 -1.73 -7.83 -10.22
CA SER A 176 -0.77 -8.73 -10.87
C SER A 176 0.57 -8.02 -11.14
N VAL A 177 1.65 -8.79 -11.21
CA VAL A 177 2.99 -8.24 -11.54
C VAL A 177 2.95 -7.50 -12.88
N LYS A 178 2.29 -8.06 -13.89
CA LYS A 178 2.19 -7.42 -15.21
C LYS A 178 1.46 -6.08 -15.14
N GLU A 179 0.40 -5.96 -14.35
CA GLU A 179 -0.32 -4.71 -14.19
C GLU A 179 0.49 -3.71 -13.36
N SER A 180 1.15 -4.16 -12.27
CA SER A 180 2.00 -3.28 -11.45
C SER A 180 3.15 -2.66 -12.26
N LEU A 181 3.75 -3.39 -13.18
CA LEU A 181 4.82 -2.88 -14.05
C LEU A 181 4.34 -1.77 -15.00
N LYS A 182 3.08 -1.81 -15.44
CA LYS A 182 2.50 -0.73 -16.26
C LYS A 182 2.33 0.58 -15.49
N LEU A 183 2.31 0.53 -14.16
CA LEU A 183 2.19 1.71 -13.31
C LEU A 183 3.52 2.47 -13.12
N ILE A 184 4.66 1.88 -13.50
CA ILE A 184 6.00 2.47 -13.32
C ILE A 184 6.09 3.92 -13.81
N PRO A 185 5.67 4.28 -15.05
CA PRO A 185 5.81 5.65 -15.54
C PRO A 185 5.01 6.66 -14.72
N ARG A 186 3.83 6.25 -14.23
CA ARG A 186 2.95 7.11 -13.41
C ARG A 186 3.52 7.29 -12.01
N LEU A 187 3.94 6.19 -11.38
CA LEU A 187 4.56 6.24 -10.07
C LEU A 187 5.86 7.05 -10.09
N ARG A 188 6.71 6.86 -11.11
CA ARG A 188 7.93 7.67 -11.30
C ARG A 188 7.60 9.16 -11.34
N ARG A 189 6.62 9.57 -12.17
CA ARG A 189 6.22 10.97 -12.27
C ARG A 189 5.75 11.51 -10.92
N SER A 190 4.92 10.78 -10.19
CA SER A 190 4.46 11.19 -8.87
C SER A 190 5.60 11.34 -7.88
N LEU A 191 6.54 10.40 -7.84
CA LEU A 191 7.69 10.47 -6.94
C LEU A 191 8.64 11.63 -7.28
N LEU A 192 8.86 11.91 -8.57
CA LEU A 192 9.62 13.09 -9.03
C LEU A 192 8.94 14.39 -8.62
N THR A 193 7.62 14.50 -8.81
CA THR A 193 6.84 15.69 -8.41
C THR A 193 6.92 15.94 -6.90
N LEU A 194 7.02 14.89 -6.10
CA LEU A 194 7.16 14.97 -4.64
C LEU A 194 8.62 15.10 -4.17
N GLY A 195 9.58 15.20 -5.08
CA GLY A 195 11.00 15.30 -4.72
C GLY A 195 11.55 14.06 -4.01
N ALA A 196 10.96 12.89 -4.27
CA ALA A 196 11.33 11.66 -3.58
C ALA A 196 12.43 10.88 -4.30
N ILE A 197 12.58 11.09 -5.59
CA ILE A 197 13.63 10.50 -6.45
C ILE A 197 14.13 11.56 -7.43
#